data_9d00a8eb7ac9f624fd870b0a38a354ff
#
_entry.id   9d00a8eb7ac9f624fd870b0a38a354ff
#
_cell.length_a   1.000
_cell.length_b   1.000
_cell.length_c   1.000
_cell.angle_alpha   90.00
_cell.angle_beta   90.00
_cell.angle_gamma   90.00
#
_symmetry.space_group_name_H-M   'P 1'
#
loop_
_entity.id
_entity.type
_entity.pdbx_description
1 polymer ?
#
loop_
_entity_poly.entity_id
_entity_poly.type
_entity_poly.pdbx_seq_one_letter_code
_entity_poly.pdbx_strand_id
1 'polypeptide(L)'
;MDAQTRNFLSPFHRSGTLPRSYYNIMEFVYQDEKLLVCVKPAGVAVSDVPELARKALGAPAAPLYPVHRLDQPVGGLLLLARTRRAAGDLGRGLSEGRFVKSYLAAVRGAVAPEAGTLTDWLLRDRGRRMTVSVPEGTPGAQYAALDYELVQRLDERCLLRVTLRTGRTHQIRAQFSARGWPLLGDRKYGGRTGTIETPALWCHKLAFPHPKTGEILTFTCAPPMVFPWNLYWDNPLTTNH
;
A
#
# COMPACT_ATOMS: atom_id res chain seq x y z
N MET A 1 22.53 5.04 -15.48
CA MET A 1 22.13 6.21 -14.67
C MET A 1 21.42 5.66 -13.46
N ASP A 2 22.07 5.70 -12.31
CA ASP A 2 21.57 5.09 -11.09
C ASP A 2 20.30 5.77 -10.60
N ALA A 3 19.21 5.01 -10.49
CA ALA A 3 18.00 5.45 -9.84
C ALA A 3 18.34 5.74 -8.36
N GLN A 4 18.27 6.99 -7.94
CA GLN A 4 18.48 7.35 -6.54
C GLN A 4 17.39 6.72 -5.68
N THR A 5 17.70 5.56 -5.09
CA THR A 5 16.83 4.91 -4.11
C THR A 5 17.00 5.64 -2.78
N ARG A 6 15.96 6.29 -2.30
CA ARG A 6 15.93 6.90 -0.97
C ARG A 6 15.23 5.96 -0.02
N ASN A 7 16.03 5.27 0.81
CA ASN A 7 15.52 4.43 1.88
C ASN A 7 15.19 5.30 3.09
N PHE A 8 13.93 5.33 3.47
CA PHE A 8 13.49 5.96 4.70
C PHE A 8 13.19 4.89 5.75
N LEU A 9 14.04 4.81 6.77
CA LEU A 9 13.71 4.11 8.00
C LEU A 9 12.72 5.00 8.75
N SER A 10 11.49 4.54 8.94
CA SER A 10 10.52 5.23 9.79
C SER A 10 11.13 5.44 11.18
N PRO A 11 11.02 6.63 11.80
CA PRO A 11 11.48 6.88 13.17
C PRO A 11 10.76 6.03 14.22
N PHE A 12 9.82 5.19 13.82
CA PHE A 12 9.00 4.32 14.68
C PHE A 12 9.69 3.00 15.08
N HIS A 13 11.02 2.94 15.17
CA HIS A 13 11.79 1.77 15.61
C HIS A 13 11.73 1.52 17.14
N ARG A 14 10.74 2.02 17.86
CA ARG A 14 10.58 1.75 19.29
C ARG A 14 9.44 0.77 19.54
N SER A 15 9.76 -0.33 20.22
CA SER A 15 8.81 -1.35 20.69
C SER A 15 7.74 -0.74 21.59
N GLY A 16 6.47 -0.97 21.30
CA GLY A 16 5.34 -0.63 22.16
C GLY A 16 4.07 -0.29 21.37
N THR A 17 2.93 -0.51 21.99
CA THR A 17 1.63 -0.08 21.49
C THR A 17 1.62 1.44 21.36
N LEU A 18 1.60 1.97 20.13
CA LEU A 18 1.60 3.41 19.90
C LEU A 18 0.27 4.01 20.40
N PRO A 19 0.29 5.08 21.22
CA PRO A 19 -0.91 5.78 21.63
C PRO A 19 -1.64 6.36 20.40
N ARG A 20 -2.98 6.49 20.46
CA ARG A 20 -3.82 7.04 19.38
C ARG A 20 -3.32 8.39 18.84
N SER A 21 -2.62 9.17 19.62
CA SER A 21 -2.00 10.45 19.22
C SER A 21 -0.89 10.29 18.17
N TYR A 22 -0.23 9.14 18.07
CA TYR A 22 0.81 8.89 17.08
C TYR A 22 0.27 8.68 15.65
N TYR A 23 -0.99 8.29 15.50
CA TYR A 23 -1.64 8.17 14.19
C TYR A 23 -1.91 9.52 13.52
N ASN A 24 -1.71 10.64 14.24
CA ASN A 24 -1.96 12.00 13.74
C ASN A 24 -0.70 12.72 13.23
N ILE A 25 0.49 12.12 13.35
CA ILE A 25 1.72 12.72 12.82
C ILE A 25 1.90 12.25 11.39
N MET A 26 1.67 13.16 10.43
CA MET A 26 1.93 12.90 9.03
C MET A 26 3.44 12.91 8.78
N GLU A 27 3.99 11.76 8.36
CA GLU A 27 5.40 11.65 7.99
C GLU A 27 5.56 12.00 6.51
N PHE A 28 6.48 12.93 6.21
CA PHE A 28 6.83 13.31 4.85
C PHE A 28 8.15 12.67 4.44
N VAL A 29 8.10 11.89 3.36
CA VAL A 29 9.24 11.17 2.80
C VAL A 29 10.00 12.02 1.79
N TYR A 30 9.25 12.84 1.02
CA TYR A 30 9.83 13.72 0.01
C TYR A 30 8.87 14.86 -0.30
N GLN A 31 9.41 16.03 -0.61
CA GLN A 31 8.64 17.17 -1.16
C GLN A 31 9.48 18.02 -2.09
N ASP A 32 8.82 18.56 -3.10
CA ASP A 32 9.34 19.62 -3.98
C ASP A 32 8.19 20.55 -4.44
N GLU A 33 8.41 21.32 -5.51
CA GLU A 33 7.41 22.22 -6.07
C GLU A 33 6.20 21.49 -6.70
N LYS A 34 6.35 20.23 -7.11
CA LYS A 34 5.37 19.48 -7.91
C LYS A 34 4.66 18.39 -7.13
N LEU A 35 5.34 17.80 -6.16
CA LEU A 35 4.82 16.63 -5.45
C LEU A 35 5.23 16.58 -3.99
N LEU A 36 4.47 15.77 -3.25
CA LEU A 36 4.68 15.44 -1.86
C LEU A 36 4.45 13.92 -1.70
N VAL A 37 5.45 13.20 -1.19
CA VAL A 37 5.30 11.79 -0.80
C VAL A 37 5.24 11.73 0.70
N CYS A 38 4.19 11.10 1.22
CA CYS A 38 3.96 10.94 2.65
C CYS A 38 3.60 9.50 3.01
N VAL A 39 3.68 9.19 4.28
CA VAL A 39 3.17 7.94 4.84
C VAL A 39 1.75 8.16 5.33
N LYS A 40 0.78 7.51 4.67
CA LYS A 40 -0.61 7.51 5.12
C LYS A 40 -0.76 6.55 6.30
N PRO A 41 -1.25 6.98 7.47
CA PRO A 41 -1.58 6.07 8.55
C PRO A 41 -2.69 5.08 8.14
N ALA A 42 -2.65 3.86 8.69
CA ALA A 42 -3.78 2.93 8.60
C ALA A 42 -5.01 3.53 9.33
N GLY A 43 -6.20 3.32 8.79
CA GLY A 43 -7.44 3.87 9.35
C GLY A 43 -7.85 5.26 8.79
N VAL A 44 -6.92 6.02 8.22
CA VAL A 44 -7.19 7.33 7.60
C VAL A 44 -7.69 7.15 6.18
N ALA A 45 -8.77 7.83 5.79
CA ALA A 45 -9.23 7.85 4.41
C ALA A 45 -8.30 8.71 3.54
N VAL A 46 -8.08 8.33 2.28
CA VAL A 46 -7.22 9.10 1.36
C VAL A 46 -7.76 10.51 1.13
N SER A 47 -9.09 10.70 1.18
CA SER A 47 -9.74 12.01 1.09
C SER A 47 -9.30 12.98 2.18
N ASP A 48 -8.93 12.47 3.35
CA ASP A 48 -8.60 13.28 4.53
C ASP A 48 -7.11 13.63 4.57
N VAL A 49 -6.28 12.89 3.82
CA VAL A 49 -4.82 13.07 3.81
C VAL A 49 -4.40 14.48 3.38
N PRO A 50 -4.99 15.12 2.35
CA PRO A 50 -4.63 16.50 1.99
C PRO A 50 -4.83 17.49 3.13
N GLU A 51 -5.88 17.35 3.92
CA GLU A 51 -6.16 18.21 5.07
C GLU A 51 -5.12 18.00 6.18
N LEU A 52 -4.86 16.74 6.53
CA LEU A 52 -3.84 16.38 7.52
C LEU A 52 -2.44 16.86 7.11
N ALA A 53 -2.11 16.71 5.83
CA ALA A 53 -0.83 17.16 5.29
C ALA A 53 -0.69 18.68 5.34
N ARG A 54 -1.74 19.44 4.97
CA ARG A 54 -1.74 20.91 5.08
C ARG A 54 -1.53 21.37 6.51
N LYS A 55 -2.22 20.74 7.45
CA LYS A 55 -2.08 21.03 8.88
C LYS A 55 -0.66 20.78 9.37
N ALA A 56 -0.08 19.63 9.01
CA ALA A 56 1.28 19.26 9.41
C ALA A 56 2.35 20.15 8.77
N LEU A 57 2.12 20.65 7.55
CA LEU A 57 3.01 21.59 6.85
C LEU A 57 2.86 23.05 7.32
N GLY A 58 1.86 23.37 8.15
CA GLY A 58 1.55 24.76 8.47
C GLY A 58 1.10 25.60 7.26
N ALA A 59 0.58 24.95 6.21
CA ALA A 59 0.25 25.56 4.93
C ALA A 59 -1.22 25.30 4.55
N PRO A 60 -2.18 25.96 5.20
CA PRO A 60 -3.61 25.64 5.06
C PRO A 60 -4.17 25.83 3.64
N ALA A 61 -3.57 26.71 2.85
CA ALA A 61 -3.98 26.97 1.46
C ALA A 61 -3.23 26.15 0.41
N ALA A 62 -2.28 25.26 0.80
CA ALA A 62 -1.50 24.48 -0.15
C ALA A 62 -2.38 23.54 -0.98
N PRO A 63 -2.35 23.61 -2.33
CA PRO A 63 -3.06 22.67 -3.16
C PRO A 63 -2.39 21.30 -3.07
N LEU A 64 -3.14 20.27 -2.65
CA LEU A 64 -2.68 18.89 -2.55
C LEU A 64 -3.73 17.96 -3.16
N TYR A 65 -3.32 17.19 -4.16
CA TYR A 65 -4.18 16.29 -4.94
C TYR A 65 -3.67 14.85 -4.84
N PRO A 66 -4.41 13.92 -4.23
CA PRO A 66 -4.03 12.50 -4.24
C PRO A 66 -3.91 11.97 -5.68
N VAL A 67 -2.77 11.36 -6.02
CA VAL A 67 -2.52 10.78 -7.34
C VAL A 67 -3.03 9.35 -7.44
N HIS A 68 -2.91 8.61 -6.35
CA HIS A 68 -3.43 7.25 -6.22
C HIS A 68 -4.14 7.06 -4.89
N ARG A 69 -4.67 5.87 -4.68
CA ARG A 69 -5.43 5.57 -3.47
C ARG A 69 -4.88 4.35 -2.75
N LEU A 70 -5.01 4.36 -1.44
CA LEU A 70 -4.95 3.21 -0.55
C LEU A 70 -6.32 3.02 0.08
N ASP A 71 -6.70 1.78 0.38
CA ASP A 71 -7.91 1.54 1.18
C ASP A 71 -7.77 2.22 2.54
N GLN A 72 -8.87 2.67 3.11
CA GLN A 72 -8.84 3.36 4.40
C GLN A 72 -8.04 2.61 5.47
N PRO A 73 -8.21 1.28 5.68
CA PRO A 73 -7.46 0.55 6.70
C PRO A 73 -6.01 0.22 6.30
N VAL A 74 -5.57 0.55 5.09
CA VAL A 74 -4.22 0.26 4.58
C VAL A 74 -3.32 1.47 4.77
N GLY A 75 -2.12 1.26 5.32
CA GLY A 75 -1.11 2.30 5.48
C GLY A 75 0.00 2.24 4.44
N GLY A 76 0.95 3.20 4.52
CA GLY A 76 2.12 3.24 3.67
C GLY A 76 2.21 4.44 2.74
N LEU A 77 3.10 4.36 1.75
CA LEU A 77 3.43 5.45 0.85
C LEU A 77 2.23 5.94 0.05
N LEU A 78 2.01 7.25 0.07
CA LEU A 78 1.00 7.94 -0.71
C LEU A 78 1.62 9.16 -1.41
N LEU A 79 1.32 9.31 -2.71
CA LEU A 79 1.74 10.44 -3.52
C LEU A 79 0.62 11.47 -3.65
N LEU A 80 0.94 12.72 -3.34
CA LEU A 80 0.11 13.89 -3.57
C LEU A 80 0.81 14.80 -4.60
N ALA A 81 0.07 15.29 -5.58
CA ALA A 81 0.54 16.37 -6.45
C ALA A 81 0.29 17.72 -5.79
N ARG A 82 1.21 18.68 -5.98
CA ARG A 82 1.11 20.04 -5.44
C ARG A 82 0.58 21.06 -6.46
N THR A 83 0.29 20.61 -7.68
CA THR A 83 -0.36 21.42 -8.73
C THR A 83 -1.33 20.57 -9.52
N ARG A 84 -2.37 21.19 -10.11
CA ARG A 84 -3.31 20.48 -10.99
C ARG A 84 -2.63 19.87 -12.21
N ARG A 85 -1.64 20.57 -12.79
CA ARG A 85 -0.86 20.06 -13.92
C ARG A 85 -0.11 18.79 -13.54
N ALA A 86 0.65 18.82 -12.42
CA ALA A 86 1.35 17.64 -11.93
C ALA A 86 0.38 16.47 -11.62
N ALA A 87 -0.81 16.75 -11.07
CA ALA A 87 -1.84 15.73 -10.83
C ALA A 87 -2.28 15.07 -12.14
N GLY A 88 -2.50 15.85 -13.20
CA GLY A 88 -2.85 15.34 -14.54
C GLY A 88 -1.73 14.49 -15.14
N ASP A 89 -0.48 14.98 -15.09
CA ASP A 89 0.69 14.28 -15.66
C ASP A 89 0.95 12.95 -14.94
N LEU A 90 0.91 12.96 -13.61
CA LEU A 90 1.06 11.76 -12.77
C LEU A 90 -0.11 10.79 -12.94
N GLY A 91 -1.34 11.31 -13.06
CA GLY A 91 -2.54 10.49 -13.32
C GLY A 91 -2.45 9.74 -14.66
N ARG A 92 -1.97 10.40 -15.72
CA ARG A 92 -1.67 9.74 -17.01
C ARG A 92 -0.60 8.68 -16.84
N GLY A 93 0.52 8.99 -16.19
CA GLY A 93 1.57 8.03 -15.92
C GLY A 93 1.08 6.79 -15.16
N LEU A 94 0.17 6.99 -14.21
CA LEU A 94 -0.45 5.89 -13.47
C LEU A 94 -1.35 5.03 -14.38
N SER A 95 -2.17 5.64 -15.24
CA SER A 95 -3.05 4.92 -16.16
C SER A 95 -2.29 4.17 -17.26
N GLU A 96 -1.14 4.68 -17.65
CA GLU A 96 -0.23 4.06 -18.63
C GLU A 96 0.71 3.00 -18.02
N GLY A 97 0.54 2.67 -16.74
CA GLY A 97 1.35 1.65 -16.08
C GLY A 97 2.79 2.05 -15.75
N ARG A 98 3.12 3.35 -15.79
CA ARG A 98 4.47 3.87 -15.49
C ARG A 98 4.80 3.94 -14.00
N PHE A 99 3.91 3.41 -13.15
CA PHE A 99 4.09 3.36 -11.70
C PHE A 99 4.38 1.93 -11.25
N VAL A 100 5.37 1.77 -10.40
CA VAL A 100 5.55 0.53 -9.63
C VAL A 100 4.99 0.76 -8.24
N LYS A 101 4.04 -0.06 -7.84
CA LYS A 101 3.46 -0.08 -6.48
C LYS A 101 3.68 -1.46 -5.90
N SER A 102 4.52 -1.54 -4.88
CA SER A 102 4.78 -2.79 -4.18
C SER A 102 4.31 -2.69 -2.73
N TYR A 103 3.74 -3.79 -2.24
CA TYR A 103 3.15 -3.90 -0.92
C TYR A 103 3.81 -5.02 -0.15
N LEU A 104 3.85 -4.89 1.17
CA LEU A 104 4.04 -6.00 2.07
C LEU A 104 2.66 -6.46 2.55
N ALA A 105 2.43 -7.77 2.51
CA ALA A 105 1.16 -8.39 2.87
C ALA A 105 1.43 -9.58 3.79
N ALA A 106 0.95 -9.52 5.04
CA ALA A 106 0.99 -10.68 5.93
C ALA A 106 -0.32 -11.45 5.80
N VAL A 107 -0.25 -12.71 5.40
CA VAL A 107 -1.40 -13.58 5.14
C VAL A 107 -1.40 -14.79 6.08
N ARG A 108 -2.57 -15.40 6.24
CA ARG A 108 -2.74 -16.70 6.89
C ARG A 108 -2.75 -17.81 5.84
N GLY A 109 -2.12 -18.93 6.16
CA GLY A 109 -2.08 -20.13 5.33
C GLY A 109 -0.70 -20.35 4.68
N ALA A 110 -0.47 -21.58 4.26
CA ALA A 110 0.75 -21.97 3.55
C ALA A 110 0.64 -21.54 2.08
N VAL A 111 1.26 -20.41 1.75
CA VAL A 111 1.29 -19.94 0.36
C VAL A 111 2.20 -20.85 -0.46
N ALA A 112 1.65 -21.43 -1.52
CA ALA A 112 2.37 -22.24 -2.50
C ALA A 112 1.78 -22.04 -3.90
N PRO A 113 2.60 -21.85 -4.95
CA PRO A 113 4.06 -21.70 -4.92
C PRO A 113 4.52 -20.44 -4.21
N GLU A 114 5.80 -20.32 -3.88
CA GLU A 114 6.38 -19.19 -3.13
C GLU A 114 6.41 -17.87 -3.93
N ALA A 115 6.30 -17.95 -5.23
CA ALA A 115 6.13 -16.78 -6.11
C ALA A 115 5.18 -17.11 -7.25
N GLY A 116 4.51 -16.09 -7.79
CA GLY A 116 3.61 -16.28 -8.91
C GLY A 116 2.86 -15.00 -9.30
N THR A 117 2.01 -15.17 -10.30
CA THR A 117 1.08 -14.13 -10.76
C THR A 117 -0.35 -14.57 -10.45
N LEU A 118 -1.12 -13.69 -9.82
CA LEU A 118 -2.56 -13.89 -9.64
C LEU A 118 -3.32 -13.05 -10.66
N THR A 119 -4.19 -13.72 -11.41
CA THR A 119 -5.10 -13.08 -12.37
C THR A 119 -6.53 -13.45 -12.02
N ASP A 120 -7.42 -12.47 -12.03
CA ASP A 120 -8.84 -12.62 -11.74
C ASP A 120 -9.68 -11.58 -12.50
N TRP A 121 -10.96 -11.86 -12.64
CA TRP A 121 -11.97 -10.87 -12.95
C TRP A 121 -12.65 -10.45 -11.65
N LEU A 122 -12.55 -9.16 -11.33
CA LEU A 122 -13.03 -8.62 -10.05
C LEU A 122 -14.27 -7.76 -10.25
N LEU A 123 -15.33 -8.08 -9.51
CA LEU A 123 -16.58 -7.33 -9.48
C LEU A 123 -16.75 -6.61 -8.14
N ARG A 124 -17.09 -5.32 -8.19
CA ARG A 124 -17.41 -4.54 -6.99
C ARG A 124 -18.84 -4.79 -6.54
N ASP A 125 -19.02 -5.52 -5.44
CA ASP A 125 -20.28 -5.60 -4.72
C ASP A 125 -20.47 -4.34 -3.87
N ARG A 126 -21.36 -3.44 -4.33
CA ARG A 126 -21.61 -2.15 -3.66
C ARG A 126 -22.39 -2.34 -2.36
N GLY A 127 -23.28 -3.31 -2.27
CA GLY A 127 -24.10 -3.60 -1.10
C GLY A 127 -23.24 -4.07 0.07
N ARG A 128 -22.37 -5.03 -0.17
CA ARG A 128 -21.40 -5.55 0.83
C ARG A 128 -20.16 -4.65 0.99
N ARG A 129 -19.99 -3.65 0.11
CA ARG A 129 -18.77 -2.83 0.02
C ARG A 129 -17.50 -3.69 -0.12
N MET A 130 -17.59 -4.81 -0.83
CA MET A 130 -16.52 -5.77 -1.07
C MET A 130 -16.25 -5.89 -2.57
N THR A 131 -15.12 -6.48 -2.90
CA THR A 131 -14.78 -6.89 -4.26
C THR A 131 -14.65 -8.41 -4.24
N VAL A 132 -15.22 -9.08 -5.22
CA VAL A 132 -15.23 -10.53 -5.32
C VAL A 132 -14.64 -10.98 -6.65
N SER A 133 -13.99 -12.12 -6.67
CA SER A 133 -13.58 -12.79 -7.90
C SER A 133 -14.80 -13.45 -8.52
N VAL A 134 -14.97 -13.25 -9.83
CA VAL A 134 -16.10 -13.76 -10.63
C VAL A 134 -15.58 -14.35 -11.94
N PRO A 135 -16.36 -15.16 -12.65
CA PRO A 135 -15.98 -15.65 -13.96
C PRO A 135 -15.72 -14.51 -14.97
N GLU A 136 -14.84 -14.79 -15.94
CA GLU A 136 -14.64 -13.90 -17.09
C GLU A 136 -15.96 -13.68 -17.83
N GLY A 137 -16.15 -12.48 -18.37
CA GLY A 137 -17.39 -12.11 -19.06
C GLY A 137 -18.52 -11.66 -18.13
N THR A 138 -18.36 -11.72 -16.79
CA THR A 138 -19.38 -11.18 -15.86
C THR A 138 -19.51 -9.66 -16.08
N PRO A 139 -20.75 -9.15 -16.33
CA PRO A 139 -20.99 -7.74 -16.58
C PRO A 139 -20.46 -6.84 -15.45
N GLY A 140 -19.65 -5.83 -15.79
CA GLY A 140 -19.05 -4.91 -14.83
C GLY A 140 -17.80 -5.42 -14.09
N ALA A 141 -17.41 -6.68 -14.31
CA ALA A 141 -16.15 -7.19 -13.81
C ALA A 141 -14.96 -6.56 -14.53
N GLN A 142 -13.85 -6.41 -13.81
CA GLN A 142 -12.61 -5.81 -14.33
C GLN A 142 -11.45 -6.78 -14.16
N TYR A 143 -10.66 -6.95 -15.20
CA TYR A 143 -9.42 -7.72 -15.13
C TYR A 143 -8.47 -7.14 -14.08
N ALA A 144 -7.88 -8.02 -13.29
CA ALA A 144 -6.96 -7.71 -12.22
C ALA A 144 -5.77 -8.67 -12.23
N ALA A 145 -4.56 -8.13 -12.16
CA ALA A 145 -3.33 -8.91 -12.11
C ALA A 145 -2.35 -8.30 -11.11
N LEU A 146 -1.68 -9.18 -10.37
CA LEU A 146 -0.58 -8.85 -9.47
C LEU A 146 0.45 -9.98 -9.48
N ASP A 147 1.69 -9.63 -9.15
CA ASP A 147 2.76 -10.59 -8.85
C ASP A 147 2.97 -10.65 -7.35
N TYR A 148 3.34 -11.82 -6.84
CA TYR A 148 3.73 -11.99 -5.45
C TYR A 148 4.95 -12.87 -5.32
N GLU A 149 5.70 -12.67 -4.25
CA GLU A 149 6.80 -13.52 -3.81
C GLU A 149 6.80 -13.65 -2.29
N LEU A 150 7.13 -14.84 -1.81
CA LEU A 150 7.28 -15.12 -0.40
C LEU A 150 8.57 -14.45 0.10
N VAL A 151 8.44 -13.58 1.11
CA VAL A 151 9.58 -12.97 1.80
C VAL A 151 9.98 -13.82 2.99
N GLN A 152 8.99 -14.30 3.76
CA GLN A 152 9.24 -15.09 4.96
C GLN A 152 8.01 -15.93 5.32
N ARG A 153 8.26 -17.12 5.83
CA ARG A 153 7.24 -18.03 6.39
C ARG A 153 7.46 -18.18 7.89
N LEU A 154 6.39 -18.04 8.66
CA LEU A 154 6.35 -18.27 10.10
C LEU A 154 5.10 -19.10 10.41
N ASP A 155 5.29 -20.38 10.68
CA ASP A 155 4.20 -21.35 10.89
C ASP A 155 3.16 -21.28 9.76
N GLU A 156 1.89 -21.02 10.10
CA GLU A 156 0.78 -20.86 9.15
C GLU A 156 0.62 -19.41 8.66
N ARG A 157 1.66 -18.60 8.73
CA ARG A 157 1.66 -17.20 8.30
C ARG A 157 2.76 -16.95 7.31
N CYS A 158 2.49 -16.15 6.30
CA CYS A 158 3.48 -15.75 5.30
C CYS A 158 3.51 -14.24 5.17
N LEU A 159 4.72 -13.70 5.10
CA LEU A 159 4.95 -12.34 4.61
C LEU A 159 5.24 -12.40 3.11
N LEU A 160 4.47 -11.67 2.33
CA LEU A 160 4.59 -11.61 0.88
C LEU A 160 4.97 -10.20 0.46
N ARG A 161 5.80 -10.10 -0.57
CA ARG A 161 5.94 -8.90 -1.38
C ARG A 161 4.99 -9.01 -2.56
N VAL A 162 4.17 -7.97 -2.78
CA VAL A 162 3.13 -7.96 -3.80
C VAL A 162 3.32 -6.77 -4.70
N THR A 163 3.48 -6.99 -6.01
CA THR A 163 3.60 -5.91 -7.01
C THR A 163 2.34 -5.87 -7.86
N LEU A 164 1.65 -4.71 -7.87
CA LEU A 164 0.44 -4.53 -8.64
C LEU A 164 0.73 -4.26 -10.12
N ARG A 165 0.15 -5.09 -11.02
CA ARG A 165 0.04 -4.80 -12.45
C ARG A 165 -1.21 -3.97 -12.76
N THR A 166 -2.27 -4.14 -11.97
CA THR A 166 -3.51 -3.36 -12.02
C THR A 166 -3.84 -2.80 -10.62
N GLY A 167 -4.75 -1.83 -10.54
CA GLY A 167 -5.08 -1.16 -9.26
C GLY A 167 -6.58 -1.17 -8.95
N ARG A 168 -7.24 -2.34 -8.91
CA ARG A 168 -8.67 -2.44 -8.61
C ARG A 168 -8.96 -2.25 -7.12
N THR A 169 -10.15 -1.80 -6.79
CA THR A 169 -10.56 -1.62 -5.39
C THR A 169 -10.46 -2.93 -4.63
N HIS A 170 -9.80 -2.93 -3.47
CA HIS A 170 -9.55 -4.10 -2.63
C HIS A 170 -8.84 -5.28 -3.35
N GLN A 171 -8.13 -5.04 -4.43
CA GLN A 171 -7.59 -6.08 -5.32
C GLN A 171 -6.80 -7.15 -4.55
N ILE A 172 -5.74 -6.76 -3.83
CA ILE A 172 -4.87 -7.67 -3.07
C ILE A 172 -5.72 -8.50 -2.09
N ARG A 173 -6.59 -7.85 -1.34
CA ARG A 173 -7.46 -8.46 -0.33
C ARG A 173 -8.38 -9.52 -0.94
N ALA A 174 -9.02 -9.19 -2.06
CA ALA A 174 -9.94 -10.10 -2.76
C ALA A 174 -9.20 -11.29 -3.38
N GLN A 175 -8.09 -11.05 -4.09
CA GLN A 175 -7.36 -12.10 -4.79
C GLN A 175 -6.72 -13.12 -3.83
N PHE A 176 -6.13 -12.66 -2.73
CA PHE A 176 -5.56 -13.57 -1.73
C PHE A 176 -6.64 -14.32 -0.95
N SER A 177 -7.74 -13.66 -0.58
CA SER A 177 -8.85 -14.33 0.10
C SER A 177 -9.48 -15.42 -0.78
N ALA A 178 -9.65 -15.18 -2.08
CA ALA A 178 -10.18 -16.16 -3.03
C ALA A 178 -9.33 -17.45 -3.13
N ARG A 179 -8.06 -17.37 -2.73
CA ARG A 179 -7.13 -18.52 -2.71
C ARG A 179 -6.96 -19.16 -1.34
N GLY A 180 -7.77 -18.75 -0.35
CA GLY A 180 -7.66 -19.25 1.01
C GLY A 180 -6.48 -18.65 1.80
N TRP A 181 -5.86 -17.57 1.31
CA TRP A 181 -4.76 -16.86 1.98
C TRP A 181 -5.18 -15.45 2.44
N PRO A 182 -6.22 -15.29 3.28
CA PRO A 182 -6.68 -13.97 3.66
C PRO A 182 -5.60 -13.21 4.43
N LEU A 183 -5.55 -11.89 4.24
CA LEU A 183 -4.67 -11.01 5.00
C LEU A 183 -4.99 -11.08 6.49
N LEU A 184 -3.97 -11.14 7.34
CA LEU A 184 -4.15 -11.07 8.79
C LEU A 184 -4.91 -9.79 9.15
N GLY A 185 -5.91 -9.89 10.04
CA GLY A 185 -6.74 -8.74 10.47
C GLY A 185 -7.80 -8.28 9.47
N ASP A 186 -7.89 -8.87 8.29
CA ASP A 186 -8.89 -8.49 7.30
C ASP A 186 -10.26 -9.13 7.60
N ARG A 187 -11.02 -8.50 8.48
CA ARG A 187 -12.35 -8.99 8.89
C ARG A 187 -13.32 -9.15 7.73
N LYS A 188 -13.21 -8.33 6.69
CA LYS A 188 -14.09 -8.39 5.51
C LYS A 188 -13.83 -9.59 4.62
N TYR A 189 -12.59 -10.03 4.57
CA TYR A 189 -12.13 -11.06 3.64
C TYR A 189 -11.70 -12.36 4.36
N GLY A 190 -12.17 -12.58 5.59
CA GLY A 190 -11.97 -13.85 6.31
C GLY A 190 -10.68 -13.93 7.14
N GLY A 191 -9.90 -12.87 7.18
CA GLY A 191 -8.62 -12.82 7.90
C GLY A 191 -8.71 -12.45 9.38
N ARG A 192 -9.78 -12.86 10.07
CA ARG A 192 -9.90 -12.60 11.52
C ARG A 192 -8.72 -13.21 12.28
N THR A 193 -7.99 -12.38 13.00
CA THR A 193 -6.89 -12.79 13.89
C THR A 193 -6.90 -11.91 15.13
N GLY A 194 -7.41 -12.46 16.23
CA GLY A 194 -7.32 -11.90 17.58
C GLY A 194 -7.47 -10.37 17.64
N THR A 195 -6.38 -9.71 17.97
CA THR A 195 -6.31 -8.26 18.26
C THR A 195 -6.11 -7.37 17.04
N ILE A 196 -5.83 -7.91 15.84
CA ILE A 196 -5.63 -7.08 14.65
C ILE A 196 -6.97 -6.62 14.08
N GLU A 197 -7.17 -5.32 13.97
CA GLU A 197 -8.41 -4.73 13.49
C GLU A 197 -8.34 -4.22 12.03
N THR A 198 -7.15 -4.16 11.45
CA THR A 198 -6.89 -3.69 10.09
C THR A 198 -6.16 -4.75 9.28
N PRO A 199 -6.39 -4.85 7.96
CA PRO A 199 -5.64 -5.76 7.09
C PRO A 199 -4.14 -5.49 7.21
N ALA A 200 -3.35 -6.53 7.43
CA ALA A 200 -1.89 -6.46 7.41
C ALA A 200 -1.40 -6.26 5.96
N LEU A 201 -1.59 -5.05 5.45
CA LEU A 201 -1.24 -4.59 4.12
C LEU A 201 -0.61 -3.21 4.19
N TRP A 202 0.57 -3.07 3.60
CA TRP A 202 1.36 -1.85 3.66
C TRP A 202 1.93 -1.49 2.31
N CYS A 203 1.69 -0.27 1.81
CA CYS A 203 2.34 0.22 0.60
C CYS A 203 3.81 0.53 0.90
N HIS A 204 4.67 -0.44 0.64
CA HIS A 204 6.07 -0.44 1.01
C HIS A 204 6.95 0.31 0.00
N LYS A 205 6.67 0.17 -1.30
CA LYS A 205 7.48 0.78 -2.37
C LYS A 205 6.60 1.49 -3.38
N LEU A 206 7.06 2.67 -3.78
CA LEU A 206 6.44 3.47 -4.83
C LEU A 206 7.53 4.00 -5.76
N ALA A 207 7.45 3.70 -7.06
CA ALA A 207 8.33 4.28 -8.07
C ALA A 207 7.52 4.85 -9.24
N PHE A 208 7.92 6.02 -9.72
CA PHE A 208 7.22 6.75 -10.78
C PHE A 208 8.10 7.82 -11.42
N PRO A 209 7.83 8.23 -12.67
CA PRO A 209 8.55 9.33 -13.30
C PRO A 209 8.15 10.68 -12.68
N HIS A 210 9.12 11.51 -12.35
CA HIS A 210 8.88 12.87 -11.86
C HIS A 210 8.22 13.72 -12.96
N PRO A 211 7.11 14.45 -12.68
CA PRO A 211 6.29 15.10 -13.71
C PRO A 211 7.00 16.27 -14.44
N LYS A 212 8.10 16.81 -13.91
CA LYS A 212 8.87 17.89 -14.54
C LYS A 212 10.13 17.38 -15.24
N THR A 213 10.86 16.44 -14.62
CA THR A 213 12.17 15.99 -15.13
C THR A 213 12.12 14.67 -15.88
N GLY A 214 11.05 13.85 -15.67
CA GLY A 214 10.97 12.50 -16.22
C GLY A 214 11.85 11.47 -15.49
N GLU A 215 12.68 11.88 -14.57
CA GLU A 215 13.53 11.00 -13.76
C GLU A 215 12.68 10.06 -12.91
N ILE A 216 13.08 8.78 -12.81
CA ILE A 216 12.39 7.81 -11.98
C ILE A 216 12.76 8.04 -10.52
N LEU A 217 11.78 8.47 -9.75
CA LEU A 217 11.88 8.55 -8.29
C LEU A 217 11.42 7.23 -7.68
N THR A 218 12.20 6.72 -6.72
CA THR A 218 11.86 5.51 -5.97
C THR A 218 11.90 5.79 -4.47
N PHE A 219 10.84 5.40 -3.79
CA PHE A 219 10.70 5.53 -2.34
C PHE A 219 10.35 4.18 -1.72
N THR A 220 10.93 3.91 -0.56
CA THR A 220 10.57 2.75 0.26
C THR A 220 10.28 3.18 1.69
N CYS A 221 9.34 2.50 2.33
CA CYS A 221 8.96 2.75 3.72
C CYS A 221 8.59 1.42 4.38
N ALA A 222 9.24 1.11 5.51
CA ALA A 222 8.91 -0.06 6.30
C ALA A 222 7.56 0.13 7.03
N PRO A 223 6.80 -0.95 7.26
CA PRO A 223 5.63 -0.89 8.14
C PRO A 223 6.05 -0.61 9.60
N PRO A 224 5.13 -0.12 10.44
CA PRO A 224 5.43 0.14 11.84
C PRO A 224 5.77 -1.15 12.59
N MET A 225 6.68 -1.08 13.57
CA MET A 225 7.12 -2.20 14.39
C MET A 225 6.08 -2.62 15.45
N VAL A 226 4.87 -2.93 14.96
CA VAL A 226 3.76 -3.46 15.76
C VAL A 226 3.25 -4.76 15.15
N PHE A 227 2.51 -5.55 15.93
CA PHE A 227 1.92 -6.79 15.43
C PHE A 227 0.99 -6.53 14.23
N PRO A 228 1.07 -7.30 13.12
CA PRO A 228 1.88 -8.51 12.95
C PRO A 228 3.28 -8.26 12.36
N TRP A 229 3.65 -7.03 12.06
CA TRP A 229 4.87 -6.70 11.33
C TRP A 229 6.14 -7.03 12.13
N ASN A 230 6.13 -6.78 13.45
CA ASN A 230 7.24 -7.10 14.34
C ASN A 230 7.62 -8.59 14.34
N LEU A 231 6.71 -9.50 13.99
CA LEU A 231 7.01 -10.92 13.85
C LEU A 231 8.05 -11.23 12.76
N TYR A 232 8.17 -10.35 11.76
CA TYR A 232 9.00 -10.56 10.59
C TYR A 232 10.30 -9.74 10.60
N TRP A 233 10.42 -8.75 11.51
CA TRP A 233 11.56 -7.83 11.53
C TRP A 233 12.68 -8.24 12.49
N ASP A 234 12.37 -9.06 13.49
CA ASP A 234 13.39 -9.56 14.43
C ASP A 234 14.23 -10.71 13.86
N ASN A 235 14.04 -11.07 12.60
CA ASN A 235 14.82 -12.10 11.94
C ASN A 235 15.94 -11.47 11.10
N PRO A 236 17.24 -11.80 11.37
CA PRO A 236 18.38 -11.23 10.66
C PRO A 236 18.40 -11.47 9.15
N LEU A 237 17.51 -12.32 8.61
CA LEU A 237 17.39 -12.58 7.17
C LEU A 237 16.62 -11.46 6.42
N THR A 238 16.02 -10.50 7.12
CA THR A 238 15.28 -9.38 6.50
C THR A 238 16.09 -8.08 6.40
N THR A 239 17.33 -8.07 6.90
CA THR A 239 18.20 -6.88 6.96
C THR A 239 19.13 -6.70 5.76
N ASN A 240 19.14 -7.61 4.79
CA ASN A 240 19.92 -7.46 3.56
C ASN A 240 18.96 -7.19 2.38
N HIS A 241 18.85 -5.90 2.00
CA HIS A 241 18.85 -5.37 0.61
C HIS A 241 18.37 -3.91 0.57
#